data_dfa9d5dcbbbeb3879fd19152c88f26ba
#
_entry.id   dfa9d5dcbbbeb3879fd19152c88f26ba
#
_cell.length_a   1.000
_cell.length_b   1.000
_cell.length_c   1.000
_cell.angle_alpha   90.00
_cell.angle_beta   90.00
_cell.angle_gamma   90.00
#
_symmetry.space_group_name_H-M   'P 1'
#
loop_
_entity.id
_entity.type
_entity.pdbx_description
1 polymer ?
#
loop_
_entity_poly.entity_id
_entity_poly.type
_entity_poly.pdbx_seq_one_letter_code
_entity_poly.pdbx_strand_id
1 'polypeptide(L)'
;MPFLKNTLRLGTRYVFRGRLVNKRGWLLEQPKMYTLAQYKELQGTLQPIYPLTKGLTNNAVTKAVAQALEKYSAGLEKEYIPDYIRKRYSLAEHNFSVVNIHFPKTMEEYVQARHRLAFEEFFLFTLATLSLKSANERIPNSYVIPESKEKNQFLESLSYSLTNAQLRTVSEVAQDMSGEHLCSRLIQGDVGSGKTVVATIALINTVIAGYQGALMAPTEVLARQHYESFVKGFEKAGLDIRVELLVGSMTAKQKKEAYARIADGTAGIIVGTHALIQEKVEYKKESPMRIEIK
;
A
#
# COMPACT_ATOMS: atom_id res chain seq x y z
N MET A 1 33.12 25.08 24.87
CA MET A 1 33.15 25.07 23.39
C MET A 1 34.23 26.02 22.91
N PRO A 2 35.43 25.55 22.55
CA PRO A 2 36.58 26.40 22.20
C PRO A 2 36.35 27.26 20.97
N PHE A 3 35.56 26.81 19.99
CA PHE A 3 35.29 27.52 18.75
C PHE A 3 34.39 28.78 18.92
N LEU A 4 33.63 28.92 20.00
CA LEU A 4 32.83 30.12 20.26
C LEU A 4 33.68 31.36 20.53
N LYS A 5 34.89 31.18 21.09
CA LYS A 5 35.80 32.30 21.33
C LYS A 5 36.23 33.00 20.03
N ASN A 6 36.33 32.28 18.94
CA ASN A 6 36.73 32.79 17.63
C ASN A 6 35.57 33.33 16.82
N THR A 7 34.32 33.03 17.21
CA THR A 7 33.10 33.37 16.48
C THR A 7 32.40 34.59 17.09
N LEU A 8 32.53 34.77 18.41
CA LEU A 8 31.91 35.91 19.14
C LEU A 8 32.88 37.08 19.17
N ARG A 9 32.40 38.27 18.74
CA ARG A 9 33.16 39.51 18.83
C ARG A 9 32.60 40.35 19.99
N LEU A 10 33.51 40.84 20.84
CA LEU A 10 33.15 41.77 21.93
C LEU A 10 32.45 43.03 21.37
N GLY A 11 31.39 43.46 22.04
CA GLY A 11 30.60 44.60 21.59
C GLY A 11 29.54 44.30 20.50
N THR A 12 29.49 43.10 19.95
CA THR A 12 28.50 42.72 18.94
C THR A 12 27.30 42.05 19.60
N ARG A 13 26.08 42.39 19.18
CA ARG A 13 24.85 41.75 19.62
C ARG A 13 24.52 40.57 18.72
N TYR A 14 24.23 39.42 19.34
CA TYR A 14 23.85 38.17 18.65
C TYR A 14 22.48 37.68 19.13
N VAL A 15 21.78 37.00 18.27
CA VAL A 15 20.54 36.26 18.59
C VAL A 15 20.81 34.78 18.57
N PHE A 16 20.44 34.11 19.65
CA PHE A 16 20.55 32.65 19.75
C PHE A 16 19.16 32.02 19.66
N ARG A 17 18.96 31.11 18.71
CA ARG A 17 17.73 30.38 18.51
C ARG A 17 18.00 28.88 18.69
N GLY A 18 17.27 28.24 19.59
CA GLY A 18 17.40 26.81 19.86
C GLY A 18 16.25 26.30 20.71
N ARG A 19 16.28 25.02 21.03
CA ARG A 19 15.29 24.40 21.90
C ARG A 19 15.62 24.72 23.36
N LEU A 20 14.65 25.29 24.06
CA LEU A 20 14.79 25.53 25.50
C LEU A 20 14.45 24.25 26.26
N VAL A 21 15.37 23.77 27.09
CA VAL A 21 15.21 22.59 27.94
C VAL A 21 15.57 22.92 29.38
N ASN A 22 14.87 22.33 30.32
CA ASN A 22 15.16 22.47 31.75
C ASN A 22 15.88 21.21 32.25
N LYS A 23 17.22 21.28 32.39
CA LYS A 23 18.10 20.23 32.95
C LYS A 23 18.94 20.88 34.04
N ARG A 24 18.48 20.93 35.30
CA ARG A 24 19.16 21.63 36.42
C ARG A 24 19.33 23.15 36.16
N GLY A 25 18.36 23.77 35.45
CA GLY A 25 18.36 25.15 34.99
C GLY A 25 18.00 25.24 33.50
N TRP A 26 17.62 26.42 33.06
CA TRP A 26 17.25 26.66 31.68
C TRP A 26 18.49 26.64 30.77
N LEU A 27 18.48 25.74 29.81
CA LEU A 27 19.55 25.53 28.83
C LEU A 27 18.98 25.62 27.40
N LEU A 28 19.69 26.35 26.54
CA LEU A 28 19.38 26.36 25.11
C LEU A 28 20.17 25.26 24.41
N GLU A 29 19.48 24.21 23.97
CA GLU A 29 20.09 23.03 23.34
C GLU A 29 20.40 23.32 21.87
N GLN A 30 21.67 23.09 21.46
CA GLN A 30 22.20 23.28 20.10
C GLN A 30 21.77 24.64 19.46
N PRO A 31 22.07 25.77 20.12
CA PRO A 31 21.62 27.05 19.61
C PRO A 31 22.31 27.43 18.29
N LYS A 32 21.50 27.84 17.32
CA LYS A 32 22.03 28.58 16.15
C LYS A 32 22.22 30.02 16.53
N MET A 33 23.34 30.60 16.11
CA MET A 33 23.72 31.97 16.37
C MET A 33 23.53 32.80 15.10
N TYR A 34 22.95 33.99 15.24
CA TYR A 34 22.72 34.95 14.17
C TYR A 34 23.20 36.34 14.60
N THR A 35 23.72 37.15 13.67
CA THR A 35 23.81 38.58 13.85
C THR A 35 22.42 39.22 13.84
N LEU A 36 22.29 40.43 14.37
CA LEU A 36 21.00 41.13 14.33
C LEU A 36 20.46 41.37 12.92
N ALA A 37 21.36 41.63 11.95
CA ALA A 37 20.98 41.75 10.54
C ALA A 37 20.41 40.47 9.99
N GLN A 38 21.13 39.35 10.13
CA GLN A 38 20.66 38.00 9.71
C GLN A 38 19.34 37.59 10.36
N TYR A 39 19.17 37.91 11.65
CA TYR A 39 17.94 37.56 12.34
C TYR A 39 16.75 38.40 11.85
N LYS A 40 16.95 39.68 11.54
CA LYS A 40 15.90 40.54 10.96
C LYS A 40 15.45 40.05 9.58
N GLU A 41 16.38 39.59 8.73
CA GLU A 41 16.06 39.00 7.43
C GLU A 41 15.27 37.68 7.55
N LEU A 42 15.52 36.91 8.61
CA LEU A 42 14.82 35.65 8.88
C LEU A 42 13.48 35.82 9.59
N GLN A 43 13.24 37.00 10.17
CA GLN A 43 12.06 37.29 10.97
C GLN A 43 10.82 37.35 10.06
N GLY A 44 9.83 36.48 10.34
CA GLY A 44 8.61 36.39 9.52
C GLY A 44 8.74 35.52 8.25
N THR A 45 9.92 34.97 7.93
CA THR A 45 10.10 34.08 6.78
C THR A 45 10.04 32.62 7.20
N LEU A 46 9.45 31.79 6.34
CA LEU A 46 9.49 30.33 6.48
C LEU A 46 10.84 29.81 5.98
N GLN A 47 11.50 29.02 6.82
CA GLN A 47 12.80 28.43 6.48
C GLN A 47 12.65 26.97 6.13
N PRO A 48 13.20 26.48 4.98
CA PRO A 48 13.12 25.07 4.62
C PRO A 48 13.96 24.23 5.56
N ILE A 49 13.44 23.04 5.91
CA ILE A 49 14.15 22.00 6.68
C ILE A 49 14.17 20.75 5.81
N TYR A 50 15.37 20.37 5.40
CA TYR A 50 15.58 19.19 4.55
C TYR A 50 15.99 17.97 5.36
N PRO A 51 15.62 16.75 4.94
CA PRO A 51 16.19 15.53 5.47
C PRO A 51 17.71 15.51 5.15
N LEU A 52 18.53 15.22 6.16
CA LEU A 52 19.98 15.31 6.05
C LEU A 52 20.63 13.94 6.25
N THR A 53 21.72 13.70 5.53
CA THR A 53 22.64 12.57 5.74
C THR A 53 23.97 13.06 6.34
N LYS A 54 24.80 12.13 6.81
CA LYS A 54 26.11 12.44 7.40
C LYS A 54 26.97 13.26 6.41
N GLY A 55 27.46 14.39 6.88
CA GLY A 55 28.30 15.30 6.08
C GLY A 55 27.55 16.45 5.38
N LEU A 56 26.21 16.41 5.31
CA LEU A 56 25.40 17.49 4.76
C LEU A 56 24.82 18.37 5.87
N THR A 57 24.76 19.68 5.61
CA THR A 57 24.10 20.65 6.49
C THR A 57 22.87 21.24 5.81
N ASN A 58 21.86 21.61 6.59
CA ASN A 58 20.66 22.24 6.04
C ASN A 58 21.01 23.51 5.23
N ASN A 59 21.97 24.29 5.71
CA ASN A 59 22.42 25.50 5.02
C ASN A 59 23.05 25.22 3.65
N ALA A 60 23.83 24.14 3.52
CA ALA A 60 24.41 23.73 2.25
C ALA A 60 23.31 23.33 1.25
N VAL A 61 22.34 22.51 1.68
CA VAL A 61 21.20 22.11 0.84
C VAL A 61 20.35 23.30 0.47
N THR A 62 20.00 24.17 1.43
CA THR A 62 19.22 25.39 1.16
C THR A 62 19.87 26.29 0.10
N LYS A 63 21.20 26.51 0.20
CA LYS A 63 21.94 27.30 -0.78
C LYS A 63 21.95 26.64 -2.17
N ALA A 64 22.17 25.34 -2.22
CA ALA A 64 22.16 24.59 -3.48
C ALA A 64 20.79 24.66 -4.18
N VAL A 65 19.70 24.48 -3.42
CA VAL A 65 18.33 24.58 -3.95
C VAL A 65 18.04 26.01 -4.42
N ALA A 66 18.42 27.02 -3.64
CA ALA A 66 18.22 28.42 -4.03
C ALA A 66 18.95 28.75 -5.35
N GLN A 67 20.21 28.35 -5.49
CA GLN A 67 20.99 28.54 -6.72
C GLN A 67 20.40 27.76 -7.90
N ALA A 68 19.93 26.55 -7.68
CA ALA A 68 19.28 25.75 -8.73
C ALA A 68 17.99 26.43 -9.23
N LEU A 69 17.14 26.89 -8.33
CA LEU A 69 15.90 27.61 -8.70
C LEU A 69 16.21 28.95 -9.40
N GLU A 70 17.17 29.71 -8.93
CA GLU A 70 17.58 30.97 -9.57
C GLU A 70 18.06 30.72 -11.02
N LYS A 71 18.87 29.69 -11.25
CA LYS A 71 19.48 29.41 -12.53
C LYS A 71 18.56 28.69 -13.52
N TYR A 72 17.70 27.81 -13.01
CA TYR A 72 16.95 26.84 -13.84
C TYR A 72 15.43 26.97 -13.71
N SER A 73 14.90 27.96 -13.00
CA SER A 73 13.44 28.13 -12.87
C SER A 73 12.70 28.29 -14.19
N ALA A 74 13.34 28.90 -15.21
CA ALA A 74 12.77 29.02 -16.54
C ALA A 74 12.69 27.69 -17.31
N GLY A 75 13.45 26.68 -16.89
CA GLY A 75 13.48 25.33 -17.46
C GLY A 75 12.66 24.29 -16.72
N LEU A 76 11.88 24.70 -15.70
CA LEU A 76 10.95 23.82 -15.02
C LEU A 76 9.88 23.31 -16.02
N GLU A 77 9.31 22.16 -15.70
CA GLU A 77 8.30 21.55 -16.55
C GLU A 77 7.11 22.47 -16.81
N LYS A 78 6.54 22.33 -18.01
CA LYS A 78 5.29 23.04 -18.34
C LYS A 78 4.14 22.48 -17.51
N GLU A 79 3.16 23.34 -17.24
CA GLU A 79 1.92 22.94 -16.59
C GLU A 79 1.21 21.84 -17.40
N TYR A 80 0.98 20.69 -16.80
CA TYR A 80 0.36 19.54 -17.44
C TYR A 80 -1.03 19.20 -16.89
N ILE A 81 -1.42 19.77 -15.74
CA ILE A 81 -2.79 19.61 -15.24
C ILE A 81 -3.70 20.57 -16.02
N PRO A 82 -4.73 20.06 -16.71
CA PRO A 82 -5.66 20.89 -17.47
C PRO A 82 -6.31 22.01 -16.64
N ASP A 83 -6.53 23.15 -17.27
CA ASP A 83 -7.07 24.35 -16.62
C ASP A 83 -8.40 24.12 -15.91
N TYR A 84 -9.29 23.29 -16.46
CA TYR A 84 -10.57 22.99 -15.84
C TYR A 84 -10.42 22.23 -14.52
N ILE A 85 -9.41 21.37 -14.39
CA ILE A 85 -9.08 20.67 -13.14
C ILE A 85 -8.48 21.67 -12.15
N ARG A 86 -7.51 22.48 -12.59
CA ARG A 86 -6.88 23.48 -11.72
C ARG A 86 -7.92 24.45 -11.13
N LYS A 87 -8.84 24.94 -11.97
CA LYS A 87 -9.93 25.83 -11.52
C LYS A 87 -10.88 25.13 -10.56
N ARG A 88 -11.28 23.90 -10.86
CA ARG A 88 -12.21 23.13 -10.01
C ARG A 88 -11.67 22.88 -8.61
N TYR A 89 -10.38 22.63 -8.49
CA TYR A 89 -9.73 22.29 -7.21
C TYR A 89 -8.89 23.44 -6.66
N SER A 90 -8.98 24.64 -7.22
CA SER A 90 -8.24 25.83 -6.80
C SER A 90 -6.74 25.59 -6.67
N LEU A 91 -6.14 24.91 -7.66
CA LEU A 91 -4.74 24.55 -7.67
C LEU A 91 -3.87 25.68 -8.22
N ALA A 92 -2.81 25.99 -7.51
CA ALA A 92 -1.76 26.89 -8.00
C ALA A 92 -1.04 26.29 -9.23
N GLU A 93 -0.32 27.11 -9.96
CA GLU A 93 0.50 26.70 -11.08
C GLU A 93 1.71 25.87 -10.60
N HIS A 94 2.17 24.90 -11.44
CA HIS A 94 3.22 23.97 -11.05
C HIS A 94 4.52 24.65 -10.62
N ASN A 95 5.07 25.55 -11.46
CA ASN A 95 6.34 26.21 -11.20
C ASN A 95 6.26 27.16 -9.98
N PHE A 96 5.12 27.85 -9.81
CA PHE A 96 4.84 28.59 -8.60
C PHE A 96 4.95 27.69 -7.36
N SER A 97 4.37 26.50 -7.44
CA SER A 97 4.35 25.58 -6.31
C SER A 97 5.72 24.97 -6.00
N VAL A 98 6.51 24.65 -7.02
CA VAL A 98 7.89 24.15 -6.86
C VAL A 98 8.78 25.20 -6.19
N VAL A 99 8.65 26.47 -6.56
CA VAL A 99 9.43 27.54 -5.95
C VAL A 99 8.97 27.80 -4.50
N ASN A 100 7.65 27.94 -4.30
CA ASN A 100 7.10 28.38 -3.02
C ASN A 100 6.99 27.28 -1.96
N ILE A 101 7.16 26.00 -2.31
CA ILE A 101 7.32 24.94 -1.30
C ILE A 101 8.66 25.09 -0.55
N HIS A 102 9.69 25.63 -1.21
CA HIS A 102 11.02 25.82 -0.66
C HIS A 102 11.20 27.22 -0.04
N PHE A 103 10.75 28.26 -0.73
CA PHE A 103 11.00 29.67 -0.35
C PHE A 103 9.73 30.54 -0.45
N PRO A 104 8.68 30.20 0.30
CA PRO A 104 7.45 30.99 0.28
C PRO A 104 7.68 32.33 0.99
N LYS A 105 7.08 33.40 0.46
CA LYS A 105 7.08 34.71 1.10
C LYS A 105 6.03 34.80 2.20
N THR A 106 4.92 34.07 2.04
CA THR A 106 3.82 34.06 3.00
C THR A 106 3.41 32.64 3.34
N MET A 107 2.69 32.47 4.46
CA MET A 107 2.11 31.18 4.83
C MET A 107 1.06 30.72 3.80
N GLU A 108 0.36 31.66 3.19
CA GLU A 108 -0.64 31.37 2.16
C GLU A 108 0.01 30.75 0.91
N GLU A 109 1.10 31.33 0.42
CA GLU A 109 1.88 30.79 -0.71
C GLU A 109 2.37 29.36 -0.41
N TYR A 110 2.85 29.11 0.82
CA TYR A 110 3.25 27.78 1.25
C TYR A 110 2.08 26.77 1.22
N VAL A 111 0.92 27.18 1.74
CA VAL A 111 -0.26 26.30 1.77
C VAL A 111 -0.74 25.99 0.35
N GLN A 112 -0.78 26.98 -0.53
CA GLN A 112 -1.14 26.80 -1.94
C GLN A 112 -0.16 25.87 -2.67
N ALA A 113 1.14 26.08 -2.48
CA ALA A 113 2.18 25.25 -3.06
C ALA A 113 2.07 23.79 -2.57
N ARG A 114 1.92 23.59 -1.25
CA ARG A 114 1.74 22.27 -0.66
C ARG A 114 0.47 21.57 -1.15
N HIS A 115 -0.64 22.30 -1.23
CA HIS A 115 -1.90 21.75 -1.74
C HIS A 115 -1.76 21.26 -3.19
N ARG A 116 -1.11 22.07 -4.05
CA ARG A 116 -0.85 21.70 -5.44
C ARG A 116 0.02 20.44 -5.55
N LEU A 117 1.16 20.41 -4.88
CA LEU A 117 2.10 19.29 -4.98
C LEU A 117 1.52 17.99 -4.39
N ALA A 118 0.78 18.09 -3.28
CA ALA A 118 0.08 16.93 -2.72
C ALA A 118 -1.01 16.41 -3.66
N PHE A 119 -1.80 17.31 -4.27
CA PHE A 119 -2.80 16.91 -5.27
C PHE A 119 -2.15 16.19 -6.46
N GLU A 120 -1.05 16.72 -6.96
CA GLU A 120 -0.31 16.18 -8.10
C GLU A 120 0.21 14.78 -7.83
N GLU A 121 0.81 14.53 -6.67
CA GLU A 121 1.30 13.22 -6.25
C GLU A 121 0.16 12.19 -6.20
N PHE A 122 -0.97 12.53 -5.56
CA PHE A 122 -2.14 11.64 -5.53
C PHE A 122 -2.81 11.48 -6.89
N PHE A 123 -2.83 12.51 -7.71
CA PHE A 123 -3.37 12.45 -9.07
C PHE A 123 -2.58 11.47 -9.94
N LEU A 124 -1.26 11.58 -9.95
CA LEU A 124 -0.38 10.67 -10.71
C LEU A 124 -0.48 9.23 -10.19
N PHE A 125 -0.49 9.06 -8.88
CA PHE A 125 -0.68 7.74 -8.26
C PHE A 125 -2.02 7.11 -8.65
N THR A 126 -3.10 7.88 -8.58
CA THR A 126 -4.45 7.42 -8.95
C THR A 126 -4.51 7.08 -10.43
N LEU A 127 -3.95 7.93 -11.29
CA LEU A 127 -3.92 7.71 -12.74
C LEU A 127 -3.14 6.44 -13.09
N ALA A 128 -1.98 6.22 -12.49
CA ALA A 128 -1.19 5.01 -12.67
C ALA A 128 -1.97 3.76 -12.21
N THR A 129 -2.62 3.84 -11.06
CA THR A 129 -3.44 2.74 -10.52
C THR A 129 -4.63 2.40 -11.42
N LEU A 130 -5.34 3.42 -11.92
CA LEU A 130 -6.45 3.25 -12.85
C LEU A 130 -5.98 2.67 -14.19
N SER A 131 -4.81 3.10 -14.70
CA SER A 131 -4.23 2.56 -15.92
C SER A 131 -3.89 1.07 -15.78
N LEU A 132 -3.30 0.67 -14.66
CA LEU A 132 -3.02 -0.74 -14.34
C LEU A 132 -4.30 -1.56 -14.21
N LYS A 133 -5.31 -1.00 -13.52
CA LYS A 133 -6.63 -1.65 -13.40
C LYS A 133 -7.26 -1.88 -14.79
N SER A 134 -7.31 -0.84 -15.62
CA SER A 134 -7.87 -0.92 -16.97
C SER A 134 -7.12 -1.90 -17.89
N ALA A 135 -5.79 -2.03 -17.70
CA ALA A 135 -5.01 -3.03 -18.43
C ALA A 135 -5.37 -4.47 -17.99
N ASN A 136 -5.57 -4.69 -16.70
CA ASN A 136 -5.96 -6.00 -16.15
C ASN A 136 -7.42 -6.37 -16.52
N GLU A 137 -8.34 -5.41 -16.51
CA GLU A 137 -9.74 -5.61 -16.91
C GLU A 137 -9.90 -6.03 -18.38
N ARG A 138 -8.86 -5.89 -19.21
CA ARG A 138 -8.88 -6.28 -20.62
C ARG A 138 -8.31 -7.67 -20.89
N ILE A 139 -7.80 -8.37 -19.86
CA ILE A 139 -7.30 -9.73 -20.02
C ILE A 139 -8.50 -10.67 -20.20
N PRO A 140 -8.66 -11.35 -21.35
CA PRO A 140 -9.75 -12.26 -21.56
C PRO A 140 -9.74 -13.40 -20.54
N ASN A 141 -10.90 -13.78 -20.03
CA ASN A 141 -11.04 -14.91 -19.13
C ASN A 141 -11.16 -16.21 -19.91
N SER A 142 -10.10 -17.00 -19.94
CA SER A 142 -10.10 -18.36 -20.49
C SER A 142 -10.53 -19.43 -19.44
N TYR A 143 -10.86 -19.02 -18.22
CA TYR A 143 -11.10 -19.88 -17.07
C TYR A 143 -12.47 -19.57 -16.46
N VAL A 144 -13.53 -19.80 -17.21
CA VAL A 144 -14.89 -19.52 -16.74
C VAL A 144 -15.24 -20.46 -15.60
N ILE A 145 -15.51 -19.89 -14.42
CA ILE A 145 -15.90 -20.61 -13.20
C ILE A 145 -17.34 -20.25 -12.85
N PRO A 146 -18.33 -21.08 -13.21
CA PRO A 146 -19.71 -20.83 -12.88
C PRO A 146 -20.00 -21.08 -11.40
N GLU A 147 -21.11 -20.55 -10.91
CA GLU A 147 -21.63 -20.94 -9.60
C GLU A 147 -21.98 -22.42 -9.56
N SER A 148 -21.53 -23.10 -8.49
CA SER A 148 -21.81 -24.50 -8.26
C SER A 148 -23.04 -24.69 -7.34
N LYS A 149 -23.69 -25.84 -7.44
CA LYS A 149 -24.76 -26.24 -6.51
C LYS A 149 -24.22 -26.62 -5.14
N GLU A 150 -22.99 -27.09 -5.10
CA GLU A 150 -22.25 -27.53 -3.91
C GLU A 150 -22.02 -26.39 -2.91
N LYS A 151 -21.98 -25.13 -3.39
CA LYS A 151 -21.97 -23.96 -2.50
C LYS A 151 -23.17 -23.95 -1.55
N ASN A 152 -24.36 -24.42 -2.01
CA ASN A 152 -25.58 -24.44 -1.19
C ASN A 152 -25.46 -25.46 -0.07
N GLN A 153 -24.89 -26.64 -0.33
CA GLN A 153 -24.61 -27.66 0.69
C GLN A 153 -23.68 -27.10 1.78
N PHE A 154 -22.65 -26.34 1.38
CA PHE A 154 -21.79 -25.67 2.31
C PHE A 154 -22.53 -24.60 3.13
N LEU A 155 -23.36 -23.76 2.48
CA LEU A 155 -24.15 -22.74 3.16
C LEU A 155 -25.12 -23.33 4.18
N GLU A 156 -25.80 -24.41 3.83
CA GLU A 156 -26.75 -25.13 4.71
C GLU A 156 -26.02 -25.78 5.91
N SER A 157 -24.75 -26.15 5.76
CA SER A 157 -23.94 -26.72 6.84
C SER A 157 -23.50 -25.69 7.88
N LEU A 158 -23.57 -24.37 7.58
CA LEU A 158 -23.19 -23.32 8.49
C LEU A 158 -24.16 -23.21 9.67
N SER A 159 -23.66 -22.85 10.85
CA SER A 159 -24.48 -22.61 12.05
C SER A 159 -25.13 -21.23 12.08
N TYR A 160 -24.95 -20.42 11.05
CA TYR A 160 -25.43 -19.05 10.90
C TYR A 160 -25.79 -18.74 9.45
N SER A 161 -26.67 -17.77 9.21
CA SER A 161 -26.99 -17.28 7.88
C SER A 161 -26.03 -16.16 7.48
N LEU A 162 -25.72 -16.07 6.20
CA LEU A 162 -24.93 -14.98 5.66
C LEU A 162 -25.70 -13.66 5.75
N THR A 163 -24.99 -12.58 6.01
CA THR A 163 -25.56 -11.22 5.94
C THR A 163 -25.82 -10.81 4.48
N ASN A 164 -26.70 -9.84 4.27
CA ASN A 164 -26.98 -9.30 2.93
C ASN A 164 -25.71 -8.77 2.24
N ALA A 165 -24.76 -8.19 3.00
CA ALA A 165 -23.49 -7.74 2.45
C ALA A 165 -22.61 -8.91 1.95
N GLN A 166 -22.56 -10.00 2.72
CA GLN A 166 -21.83 -11.20 2.32
C GLN A 166 -22.47 -11.86 1.10
N LEU A 167 -23.81 -12.00 1.06
CA LEU A 167 -24.53 -12.55 -0.09
C LEU A 167 -24.29 -11.73 -1.36
N ARG A 168 -24.35 -10.40 -1.25
CA ARG A 168 -24.03 -9.51 -2.37
C ARG A 168 -22.59 -9.71 -2.84
N THR A 169 -21.61 -9.76 -1.93
CA THR A 169 -20.21 -9.96 -2.29
C THR A 169 -19.97 -11.33 -2.95
N VAL A 170 -20.62 -12.39 -2.46
CA VAL A 170 -20.58 -13.72 -3.08
C VAL A 170 -21.11 -13.67 -4.51
N SER A 171 -22.25 -13.01 -4.72
CA SER A 171 -22.84 -12.87 -6.07
C SER A 171 -21.95 -12.06 -7.02
N GLU A 172 -21.38 -10.96 -6.55
CA GLU A 172 -20.46 -10.14 -7.35
C GLU A 172 -19.17 -10.91 -7.71
N VAL A 173 -18.59 -11.65 -6.77
CA VAL A 173 -17.43 -12.48 -7.02
C VAL A 173 -17.75 -13.59 -8.02
N ALA A 174 -18.88 -14.27 -7.88
CA ALA A 174 -19.30 -15.31 -8.81
C ALA A 174 -19.54 -14.77 -10.22
N GLN A 175 -20.12 -13.57 -10.33
CA GLN A 175 -20.29 -12.89 -11.61
C GLN A 175 -18.94 -12.56 -12.27
N ASP A 176 -17.98 -12.06 -11.51
CA ASP A 176 -16.64 -11.80 -12.03
C ASP A 176 -15.92 -13.09 -12.46
N MET A 177 -16.03 -14.18 -11.68
CA MET A 177 -15.40 -15.46 -11.98
C MET A 177 -15.97 -16.13 -13.23
N SER A 178 -17.25 -15.88 -13.54
CA SER A 178 -17.92 -16.38 -14.74
C SER A 178 -17.90 -15.39 -15.92
N GLY A 179 -17.37 -14.18 -15.72
CA GLY A 179 -17.37 -13.09 -16.70
C GLY A 179 -16.35 -13.28 -17.84
N GLU A 180 -16.40 -12.37 -18.80
CA GLU A 180 -15.54 -12.36 -20.00
C GLU A 180 -14.08 -11.97 -19.71
N HIS A 181 -13.84 -11.34 -18.57
CA HIS A 181 -12.52 -10.85 -18.17
C HIS A 181 -12.02 -11.53 -16.90
N LEU A 182 -10.69 -11.59 -16.77
CA LEU A 182 -10.06 -12.26 -15.64
C LEU A 182 -10.45 -11.58 -14.31
N CYS A 183 -10.98 -12.36 -13.36
CA CYS A 183 -11.37 -11.87 -12.05
C CYS A 183 -10.14 -11.40 -11.25
N SER A 184 -10.15 -10.12 -10.85
CA SER A 184 -9.16 -9.54 -9.93
C SER A 184 -9.88 -8.61 -8.97
N ARG A 185 -10.28 -9.13 -7.79
CA ARG A 185 -11.12 -8.41 -6.83
C ARG A 185 -10.50 -8.30 -5.45
N LEU A 186 -10.60 -7.12 -4.84
CA LEU A 186 -10.25 -6.87 -3.45
C LEU A 186 -11.53 -6.89 -2.60
N ILE A 187 -11.57 -7.78 -1.59
CA ILE A 187 -12.64 -7.85 -0.58
C ILE A 187 -12.14 -7.19 0.69
N GLN A 188 -12.74 -6.08 1.07
CA GLN A 188 -12.40 -5.33 2.26
C GLN A 188 -13.53 -5.38 3.29
N GLY A 189 -13.18 -5.49 4.56
CA GLY A 189 -14.13 -5.48 5.68
C GLY A 189 -13.42 -5.60 7.02
N ASP A 190 -14.13 -5.32 8.10
CA ASP A 190 -13.60 -5.40 9.46
C ASP A 190 -13.17 -6.82 9.87
N VAL A 191 -12.36 -6.92 10.89
CA VAL A 191 -12.00 -8.22 11.50
C VAL A 191 -13.28 -8.88 12.03
N GLY A 192 -13.48 -10.16 11.68
CA GLY A 192 -14.70 -10.88 12.07
C GLY A 192 -15.92 -10.66 11.15
N SER A 193 -15.82 -9.85 10.08
CA SER A 193 -16.92 -9.63 9.14
C SER A 193 -17.26 -10.85 8.25
N GLY A 194 -16.53 -11.96 8.40
CA GLY A 194 -16.78 -13.20 7.66
C GLY A 194 -16.25 -13.22 6.23
N LYS A 195 -15.20 -12.44 5.93
CA LYS A 195 -14.55 -12.47 4.59
C LYS A 195 -14.12 -13.85 4.16
N THR A 196 -13.69 -14.70 5.10
CA THR A 196 -13.25 -16.05 4.82
C THR A 196 -14.35 -16.93 4.22
N VAL A 197 -15.61 -16.76 4.62
CA VAL A 197 -16.71 -17.55 4.04
C VAL A 197 -16.93 -17.22 2.56
N VAL A 198 -16.74 -15.95 2.17
CA VAL A 198 -16.82 -15.54 0.76
C VAL A 198 -15.70 -16.20 -0.05
N ALA A 199 -14.47 -16.20 0.48
CA ALA A 199 -13.34 -16.89 -0.16
C ALA A 199 -13.58 -18.41 -0.23
N THR A 200 -14.16 -19.02 0.82
CA THR A 200 -14.47 -20.45 0.81
C THR A 200 -15.45 -20.80 -0.32
N ILE A 201 -16.49 -20.00 -0.51
CA ILE A 201 -17.47 -20.21 -1.59
C ILE A 201 -16.80 -20.08 -2.97
N ALA A 202 -15.95 -19.08 -3.16
CA ALA A 202 -15.18 -18.93 -4.40
C ALA A 202 -14.27 -20.12 -4.69
N LEU A 203 -13.60 -20.65 -3.66
CA LEU A 203 -12.76 -21.84 -3.76
C LEU A 203 -13.59 -23.11 -4.07
N ILE A 204 -14.78 -23.28 -3.49
CA ILE A 204 -15.69 -24.37 -3.83
C ILE A 204 -16.04 -24.32 -5.31
N ASN A 205 -16.50 -23.15 -5.81
CA ASN A 205 -16.83 -22.99 -7.22
C ASN A 205 -15.63 -23.31 -8.12
N THR A 206 -14.43 -22.90 -7.73
CA THR A 206 -13.18 -23.18 -8.47
C THR A 206 -12.91 -24.67 -8.60
N VAL A 207 -13.03 -25.41 -7.49
CA VAL A 207 -12.75 -26.86 -7.49
C VAL A 207 -13.81 -27.63 -8.27
N ILE A 208 -15.08 -27.27 -8.11
CA ILE A 208 -16.19 -27.93 -8.84
C ILE A 208 -16.08 -27.65 -10.34
N ALA A 209 -15.59 -26.51 -10.74
CA ALA A 209 -15.28 -26.21 -12.16
C ALA A 209 -14.04 -26.97 -12.71
N GLY A 210 -13.37 -27.77 -11.86
CA GLY A 210 -12.24 -28.61 -12.25
C GLY A 210 -10.87 -27.92 -12.21
N TYR A 211 -10.77 -26.78 -11.52
CA TYR A 211 -9.52 -26.06 -11.28
C TYR A 211 -9.03 -26.24 -9.85
N GLN A 212 -7.79 -25.85 -9.60
CA GLN A 212 -7.22 -25.81 -8.26
C GLN A 212 -7.29 -24.39 -7.72
N GLY A 213 -7.67 -24.26 -6.44
CA GLY A 213 -7.71 -22.99 -5.72
C GLY A 213 -6.59 -22.90 -4.69
N ALA A 214 -5.91 -21.76 -4.59
CA ALA A 214 -4.87 -21.51 -3.60
C ALA A 214 -5.28 -20.39 -2.64
N LEU A 215 -5.17 -20.64 -1.32
CA LEU A 215 -5.35 -19.62 -0.28
C LEU A 215 -4.03 -19.30 0.38
N MET A 216 -3.51 -18.10 0.16
CA MET A 216 -2.29 -17.63 0.79
C MET A 216 -2.61 -16.85 2.08
N ALA A 217 -2.06 -17.32 3.19
CA ALA A 217 -2.14 -16.62 4.49
C ALA A 217 -0.82 -15.93 4.81
N PRO A 218 -0.83 -14.78 5.52
CA PRO A 218 0.38 -14.04 5.86
C PRO A 218 1.28 -14.75 6.86
N THR A 219 0.71 -15.64 7.68
CA THR A 219 1.46 -16.42 8.70
C THR A 219 1.11 -17.89 8.64
N GLU A 220 2.03 -18.74 9.11
CA GLU A 220 1.81 -20.17 9.20
C GLU A 220 0.67 -20.55 10.14
N VAL A 221 0.50 -19.81 11.24
CA VAL A 221 -0.58 -20.03 12.19
C VAL A 221 -1.94 -19.84 11.51
N LEU A 222 -2.10 -18.76 10.75
CA LEU A 222 -3.33 -18.51 9.99
C LEU A 222 -3.55 -19.54 8.88
N ALA A 223 -2.48 -19.95 8.21
CA ALA A 223 -2.58 -21.01 7.19
C ALA A 223 -3.11 -22.31 7.80
N ARG A 224 -2.60 -22.73 8.96
CA ARG A 224 -3.08 -23.92 9.67
C ARG A 224 -4.53 -23.78 10.14
N GLN A 225 -4.91 -22.61 10.68
CA GLN A 225 -6.29 -22.36 11.06
C GLN A 225 -7.26 -22.43 9.87
N HIS A 226 -6.91 -21.86 8.73
CA HIS A 226 -7.72 -21.97 7.52
C HIS A 226 -7.80 -23.39 7.00
N TYR A 227 -6.68 -24.13 6.98
CA TYR A 227 -6.65 -25.52 6.60
C TYR A 227 -7.61 -26.36 7.45
N GLU A 228 -7.51 -26.29 8.78
CA GLU A 228 -8.40 -27.02 9.69
C GLU A 228 -9.87 -26.62 9.53
N SER A 229 -10.12 -25.34 9.36
CA SER A 229 -11.47 -24.81 9.14
C SER A 229 -12.10 -25.35 7.85
N PHE A 230 -11.32 -25.41 6.78
CA PHE A 230 -11.78 -25.93 5.47
C PHE A 230 -12.04 -27.43 5.56
N VAL A 231 -11.12 -28.21 6.10
CA VAL A 231 -11.30 -29.68 6.25
C VAL A 231 -12.58 -29.96 7.03
N LYS A 232 -12.76 -29.38 8.22
CA LYS A 232 -13.96 -29.56 9.05
C LYS A 232 -15.24 -29.05 8.37
N GLY A 233 -15.14 -27.91 7.68
CA GLY A 233 -16.28 -27.31 6.98
C GLY A 233 -16.76 -28.16 5.81
N PHE A 234 -15.86 -28.72 5.01
CA PHE A 234 -16.21 -29.57 3.87
C PHE A 234 -16.70 -30.94 4.30
N GLU A 235 -16.09 -31.57 5.32
CA GLU A 235 -16.60 -32.79 5.93
C GLU A 235 -18.03 -32.60 6.44
N LYS A 236 -18.32 -31.54 7.16
CA LYS A 236 -19.66 -31.20 7.68
C LYS A 236 -20.66 -30.98 6.56
N ALA A 237 -20.24 -30.34 5.45
CA ALA A 237 -21.08 -30.11 4.28
C ALA A 237 -21.24 -31.36 3.36
N GLY A 238 -20.54 -32.45 3.62
CA GLY A 238 -20.54 -33.63 2.77
C GLY A 238 -19.87 -33.41 1.40
N LEU A 239 -18.92 -32.45 1.33
CA LEU A 239 -18.19 -32.13 0.10
C LEU A 239 -16.88 -32.87 0.03
N ASP A 240 -16.65 -33.63 -1.06
CA ASP A 240 -15.39 -34.33 -1.32
C ASP A 240 -14.37 -33.40 -1.94
N ILE A 241 -13.94 -32.39 -1.17
CA ILE A 241 -12.91 -31.42 -1.57
C ILE A 241 -11.67 -31.63 -0.71
N ARG A 242 -10.60 -32.14 -1.33
CA ARG A 242 -9.34 -32.34 -0.63
C ARG A 242 -8.56 -31.03 -0.48
N VAL A 243 -8.23 -30.68 0.76
CA VAL A 243 -7.41 -29.53 1.12
C VAL A 243 -5.99 -29.99 1.44
N GLU A 244 -4.99 -29.28 0.92
CA GLU A 244 -3.57 -29.53 1.19
C GLU A 244 -2.95 -28.34 1.91
N LEU A 245 -2.10 -28.59 2.90
CA LEU A 245 -1.34 -27.55 3.61
C LEU A 245 0.09 -27.50 3.08
N LEU A 246 0.59 -26.29 2.76
CA LEU A 246 1.98 -26.07 2.35
C LEU A 246 2.60 -24.87 3.10
N VAL A 247 3.42 -25.15 4.12
CA VAL A 247 4.04 -24.15 4.98
C VAL A 247 5.53 -24.41 5.19
N GLY A 248 6.24 -23.38 5.63
CA GLY A 248 7.70 -23.41 5.77
C GLY A 248 8.24 -24.46 6.74
N SER A 249 7.57 -24.72 7.86
CA SER A 249 8.00 -25.64 8.91
C SER A 249 7.81 -27.13 8.58
N MET A 250 7.15 -27.48 7.48
CA MET A 250 6.99 -28.88 7.06
C MET A 250 8.33 -29.53 6.75
N THR A 251 8.45 -30.82 7.09
CA THR A 251 9.63 -31.62 6.73
C THR A 251 9.76 -31.80 5.21
N ALA A 252 10.96 -32.11 4.75
CA ALA A 252 11.21 -32.36 3.33
C ALA A 252 10.32 -33.47 2.75
N LYS A 253 10.05 -34.52 3.55
CA LYS A 253 9.14 -35.60 3.16
C LYS A 253 7.70 -35.11 2.99
N GLN A 254 7.18 -34.39 3.98
CA GLN A 254 5.83 -33.81 3.93
C GLN A 254 5.65 -32.86 2.73
N LYS A 255 6.66 -31.97 2.48
CA LYS A 255 6.62 -31.10 1.30
C LYS A 255 6.61 -31.87 -0.01
N LYS A 256 7.43 -32.93 -0.12
CA LYS A 256 7.46 -33.78 -1.32
C LYS A 256 6.11 -34.44 -1.59
N GLU A 257 5.45 -34.96 -0.56
CA GLU A 257 4.12 -35.56 -0.65
C GLU A 257 3.04 -34.51 -1.01
N ALA A 258 3.11 -33.32 -0.41
CA ALA A 258 2.22 -32.20 -0.75
C ALA A 258 2.40 -31.77 -2.21
N TYR A 259 3.63 -31.57 -2.68
CA TYR A 259 3.91 -31.24 -4.08
C TYR A 259 3.36 -32.31 -5.05
N ALA A 260 3.50 -33.59 -4.72
CA ALA A 260 2.94 -34.66 -5.55
C ALA A 260 1.42 -34.56 -5.67
N ARG A 261 0.70 -34.35 -4.54
CA ARG A 261 -0.76 -34.18 -4.53
C ARG A 261 -1.26 -32.90 -5.20
N ILE A 262 -0.45 -31.86 -5.23
CA ILE A 262 -0.73 -30.62 -5.99
C ILE A 262 -0.56 -30.88 -7.48
N ALA A 263 0.58 -31.47 -7.87
CA ALA A 263 0.91 -31.73 -9.28
C ALA A 263 -0.02 -32.74 -9.96
N ASP A 264 -0.49 -33.77 -9.24
CA ASP A 264 -1.43 -34.73 -9.79
C ASP A 264 -2.89 -34.24 -9.78
N GLY A 265 -3.17 -33.11 -9.11
CA GLY A 265 -4.51 -32.53 -9.01
C GLY A 265 -5.41 -33.16 -7.97
N THR A 266 -4.88 -34.07 -7.13
CA THR A 266 -5.62 -34.65 -6.00
C THR A 266 -5.99 -33.60 -4.96
N ALA A 267 -5.13 -32.59 -4.73
CA ALA A 267 -5.43 -31.46 -3.90
C ALA A 267 -6.25 -30.43 -4.71
N GLY A 268 -7.52 -30.24 -4.34
CA GLY A 268 -8.40 -29.23 -4.95
C GLY A 268 -8.13 -27.83 -4.41
N ILE A 269 -7.90 -27.72 -3.10
CA ILE A 269 -7.58 -26.45 -2.44
C ILE A 269 -6.24 -26.56 -1.75
N ILE A 270 -5.37 -25.57 -1.97
CA ILE A 270 -4.06 -25.50 -1.35
C ILE A 270 -4.00 -24.27 -0.42
N VAL A 271 -3.71 -24.51 0.86
CA VAL A 271 -3.59 -23.46 1.87
C VAL A 271 -2.13 -23.34 2.31
N GLY A 272 -1.57 -22.14 2.30
CA GLY A 272 -0.19 -21.98 2.72
C GLY A 272 0.23 -20.50 2.87
N THR A 273 1.54 -20.32 2.97
CA THR A 273 2.16 -19.00 3.01
C THR A 273 2.83 -18.69 1.67
N HIS A 274 3.83 -17.82 1.63
CA HIS A 274 4.63 -17.56 0.42
C HIS A 274 5.24 -18.82 -0.23
N ALA A 275 5.19 -19.98 0.44
CA ALA A 275 5.62 -21.23 -0.14
C ALA A 275 4.78 -21.65 -1.37
N LEU A 276 3.54 -21.15 -1.49
CA LEU A 276 2.64 -21.43 -2.61
C LEU A 276 3.10 -20.85 -3.95
N ILE A 277 3.87 -19.77 -3.93
CA ILE A 277 4.36 -19.07 -5.14
C ILE A 277 5.80 -19.40 -5.49
N GLN A 278 6.40 -20.42 -4.85
CA GLN A 278 7.75 -20.86 -5.19
C GLN A 278 7.74 -21.68 -6.50
N GLU A 279 8.78 -21.55 -7.32
CA GLU A 279 8.96 -22.24 -8.61
C GLU A 279 8.81 -23.77 -8.55
N LYS A 280 8.95 -24.35 -7.35
CA LYS A 280 8.83 -25.81 -7.13
C LYS A 280 7.37 -26.31 -7.03
N VAL A 281 6.40 -25.41 -6.97
CA VAL A 281 5.00 -25.76 -6.88
C VAL A 281 4.40 -25.78 -8.27
N GLU A 282 4.18 -26.98 -8.81
CA GLU A 282 3.55 -27.18 -10.09
C GLU A 282 2.06 -27.49 -9.89
N TYR A 283 1.19 -26.61 -10.33
CA TYR A 283 -0.25 -26.81 -10.32
C TYR A 283 -0.69 -27.53 -11.58
N LYS A 284 -1.59 -28.52 -11.45
CA LYS A 284 -2.10 -29.27 -12.61
C LYS A 284 -3.03 -28.43 -13.50
N LYS A 285 -3.90 -27.64 -12.88
CA LYS A 285 -4.86 -26.76 -13.53
C LYS A 285 -5.08 -25.51 -12.68
N GLU A 286 -4.17 -24.56 -12.77
CA GLU A 286 -4.29 -23.29 -12.08
C GLU A 286 -5.10 -22.29 -12.92
N SER A 287 -6.00 -21.53 -12.25
CA SER A 287 -6.61 -20.34 -12.84
C SER A 287 -5.87 -19.10 -12.34
N PRO A 288 -5.49 -18.18 -13.21
CA PRO A 288 -4.80 -16.93 -12.81
C PRO A 288 -5.71 -15.90 -12.13
N MET A 289 -6.94 -16.28 -11.80
CA MET A 289 -7.86 -15.42 -11.05
C MET A 289 -7.31 -15.08 -9.68
N ARG A 290 -7.53 -13.84 -9.25
CA ARG A 290 -7.04 -13.34 -7.97
C ARG A 290 -8.14 -12.69 -7.16
N ILE A 291 -8.32 -13.16 -5.92
CA ILE A 291 -9.18 -12.53 -4.92
C ILE A 291 -8.31 -12.18 -3.71
N GLU A 292 -8.21 -10.90 -3.39
CA GLU A 292 -7.50 -10.41 -2.22
C GLU A 292 -8.49 -10.10 -1.10
N ILE A 293 -8.11 -10.46 0.14
CA ILE A 293 -8.90 -10.24 1.35
C ILE A 293 -8.11 -9.33 2.30
N LYS A 294 -8.66 -8.18 2.63
CA LYS A 294 -8.07 -7.23 3.59
C LYS A 294 -9.03 -6.93 4.74
#